data_6a60777b60473bd45471a121d769c15b
#
_entry.id   6a60777b60473bd45471a121d769c15b
#
_cell.length_a   1.000
_cell.length_b   1.000
_cell.length_c   1.000
_cell.angle_alpha   90.00
_cell.angle_beta   90.00
_cell.angle_gamma   90.00
#
_symmetry.space_group_name_H-M   'P 1'
#
loop_
_entity.id
_entity.type
_entity.pdbx_description
1 polymer ?
#
loop_
_entity_poly.entity_id
_entity_poly.type
_entity_poly.pdbx_seq_one_letter_code
_entity_poly.pdbx_strand_id
1 'polypeptide(L)'
;MRVISAFLLVLLFPGAALPQVNPPAKRQKVIIDCDLGGDIDDAFALALMLSSPEFEIMGLIMENGQTDKRAQIACKMLYMTHQEEIPVIVGRETPMVVGRDTGKSIYNDQFYWAEGFKTLRPISKSAPDFIIETLKKYPHEVILFTLAPLSNIADVMKKDPEALSLAKHIYSMLGSYYMGYDGSTKPDAEWNVYADIKAAQMYMKNAPSKDGSNLTLAGLDITTTVRLPKEYMTKLLMRQSPLTNALTGLYSLWGDGNPTLFDAVTVAMAIWPDLFTTRAASISVTDKGYTVVNEGSSPNSSIGISINKDEFIKRMIDRLLRQDLGSNRDGRNM
;
A
#
# COMPACT_ATOMS: atom_id res chain seq x y z
N MET A 1 -82.94 -31.39 11.04
CA MET A 1 -81.50 -31.49 10.86
C MET A 1 -81.01 -30.32 10.02
N ARG A 2 -80.37 -29.36 10.66
CA ARG A 2 -79.77 -28.19 9.95
C ARG A 2 -78.30 -28.47 9.75
N VAL A 3 -77.81 -28.52 8.51
CA VAL A 3 -76.41 -28.70 8.15
C VAL A 3 -75.81 -27.30 8.11
N ILE A 4 -74.81 -27.06 9.01
CA ILE A 4 -74.02 -25.83 9.01
C ILE A 4 -72.78 -26.10 8.15
N SER A 5 -72.70 -25.46 6.98
CA SER A 5 -71.50 -25.44 6.15
C SER A 5 -70.53 -24.41 6.70
N ALA A 6 -69.40 -24.84 7.17
CA ALA A 6 -68.30 -23.94 7.57
C ALA A 6 -67.48 -23.58 6.33
N PHE A 7 -67.44 -22.31 5.95
CA PHE A 7 -66.53 -21.77 4.92
C PHE A 7 -65.18 -21.52 5.58
N LEU A 8 -64.16 -22.22 5.11
CA LEU A 8 -62.74 -21.97 5.50
C LEU A 8 -62.13 -20.83 4.65
N LEU A 9 -61.96 -19.68 5.27
CA LEU A 9 -61.33 -18.53 4.61
C LEU A 9 -59.80 -18.70 4.68
N VAL A 10 -59.16 -19.04 3.54
CA VAL A 10 -57.72 -19.10 3.40
C VAL A 10 -57.17 -17.70 3.16
N LEU A 11 -56.61 -17.06 4.17
CA LEU A 11 -55.89 -15.81 4.06
C LEU A 11 -54.49 -16.07 3.41
N LEU A 12 -54.36 -15.76 2.14
CA LEU A 12 -53.10 -15.69 1.44
C LEU A 12 -52.31 -14.41 1.91
N PHE A 13 -51.33 -14.61 2.78
CA PHE A 13 -50.37 -13.56 3.08
C PHE A 13 -49.44 -13.39 1.87
N PRO A 14 -49.26 -12.17 1.33
CA PRO A 14 -48.22 -11.95 0.31
C PRO A 14 -46.87 -12.24 0.96
N GLY A 15 -46.14 -13.22 0.42
CA GLY A 15 -44.80 -13.59 0.90
C GLY A 15 -43.88 -12.37 0.84
N ALA A 16 -43.42 -11.92 1.98
CA ALA A 16 -42.35 -10.92 2.05
C ALA A 16 -41.14 -11.52 1.32
N ALA A 17 -40.73 -10.91 0.22
CA ALA A 17 -39.50 -11.25 -0.49
C ALA A 17 -38.34 -11.02 0.50
N LEU A 18 -37.62 -12.09 0.82
CA LEU A 18 -36.39 -11.99 1.60
C LEU A 18 -35.42 -11.05 0.86
N PRO A 19 -34.76 -10.13 1.55
CA PRO A 19 -33.78 -9.28 0.91
C PRO A 19 -32.72 -10.17 0.25
N GLN A 20 -32.50 -9.96 -1.05
CA GLN A 20 -31.42 -10.62 -1.79
C GLN A 20 -30.09 -10.16 -1.16
N VAL A 21 -29.45 -11.05 -0.44
CA VAL A 21 -28.07 -10.83 0.03
C VAL A 21 -27.19 -10.95 -1.20
N ASN A 22 -26.76 -9.81 -1.73
CA ASN A 22 -25.78 -9.81 -2.80
C ASN A 22 -24.51 -10.52 -2.29
N PRO A 23 -23.90 -11.42 -3.07
CA PRO A 23 -22.63 -12.03 -2.68
C PRO A 23 -21.63 -10.92 -2.38
N PRO A 24 -20.76 -11.10 -1.35
CA PRO A 24 -19.73 -10.10 -1.04
C PRO A 24 -18.91 -9.81 -2.31
N ALA A 25 -18.67 -8.55 -2.58
CA ALA A 25 -17.87 -8.15 -3.74
C ALA A 25 -16.51 -8.87 -3.69
N LYS A 26 -16.05 -9.41 -4.83
CA LYS A 26 -14.73 -10.09 -4.92
C LYS A 26 -13.65 -9.11 -4.48
N ARG A 27 -12.92 -9.43 -3.40
CA ARG A 27 -11.82 -8.61 -2.92
C ARG A 27 -10.71 -8.54 -3.95
N GLN A 28 -10.09 -7.38 -4.07
CA GLN A 28 -8.97 -7.14 -4.97
C GLN A 28 -7.69 -7.73 -4.38
N LYS A 29 -7.05 -8.66 -5.09
CA LYS A 29 -5.73 -9.20 -4.70
C LYS A 29 -4.68 -8.12 -4.79
N VAL A 30 -3.86 -7.99 -3.73
CA VAL A 30 -2.79 -6.99 -3.67
C VAL A 30 -1.49 -7.59 -3.13
N ILE A 31 -0.36 -7.13 -3.67
CA ILE A 31 0.99 -7.32 -3.11
C ILE A 31 1.52 -5.95 -2.74
N ILE A 32 2.25 -5.87 -1.63
CA ILE A 32 2.85 -4.65 -1.12
C ILE A 32 4.36 -4.85 -1.01
N ASP A 33 5.12 -4.00 -1.66
CA ASP A 33 6.58 -3.90 -1.55
C ASP A 33 6.90 -2.55 -0.91
N CYS A 34 7.43 -2.54 0.33
CA CYS A 34 7.56 -1.36 1.17
C CYS A 34 8.81 -1.40 2.05
N ASP A 35 9.25 -0.25 2.56
CA ASP A 35 10.41 -0.15 3.45
C ASP A 35 10.03 0.25 4.89
N LEU A 36 8.96 -0.37 5.39
CA LEU A 36 8.37 -0.22 6.73
C LEU A 36 9.43 -0.09 7.84
N GLY A 37 9.29 0.93 8.66
CA GLY A 37 10.22 1.23 9.75
C GLY A 37 11.33 2.21 9.33
N GLY A 38 11.23 2.84 8.16
CA GLY A 38 12.00 3.99 7.72
C GLY A 38 11.35 5.28 8.16
N ASP A 39 10.66 5.97 7.25
CA ASP A 39 9.68 6.99 7.63
C ASP A 39 8.46 6.28 8.25
N ILE A 40 7.50 7.03 8.77
CA ILE A 40 6.32 6.45 9.43
C ILE A 40 5.17 6.18 8.44
N ASP A 41 5.25 6.70 7.24
CA ASP A 41 4.19 6.65 6.24
C ASP A 41 3.87 5.24 5.72
N ASP A 42 4.87 4.35 5.63
CA ASP A 42 4.66 2.92 5.41
C ASP A 42 3.74 2.29 6.46
N ALA A 43 3.90 2.67 7.73
CA ALA A 43 3.06 2.14 8.80
C ALA A 43 1.60 2.62 8.65
N PHE A 44 1.39 3.86 8.21
CA PHE A 44 0.06 4.38 7.87
C PHE A 44 -0.51 3.69 6.62
N ALA A 45 0.31 3.45 5.59
CA ALA A 45 -0.09 2.73 4.39
C ALA A 45 -0.53 1.30 4.73
N LEU A 46 0.29 0.59 5.50
CA LEU A 46 -0.04 -0.77 5.96
C LEU A 46 -1.30 -0.78 6.84
N ALA A 47 -1.44 0.16 7.77
CA ALA A 47 -2.64 0.28 8.60
C ALA A 47 -3.90 0.51 7.74
N LEU A 48 -3.83 1.37 6.72
CA LEU A 48 -4.91 1.60 5.78
C LEU A 48 -5.26 0.33 5.00
N MET A 49 -4.26 -0.41 4.51
CA MET A 49 -4.47 -1.67 3.77
C MET A 49 -5.11 -2.74 4.64
N LEU A 50 -4.60 -2.97 5.85
CA LEU A 50 -5.13 -3.94 6.81
C LEU A 50 -6.58 -3.60 7.23
N SER A 51 -6.96 -2.33 7.14
CA SER A 51 -8.31 -1.82 7.42
C SER A 51 -9.22 -1.77 6.20
N SER A 52 -8.75 -2.21 5.02
CA SER A 52 -9.49 -2.09 3.77
C SER A 52 -10.09 -3.43 3.36
N PRO A 53 -11.41 -3.64 3.61
CA PRO A 53 -12.09 -4.88 3.26
C PRO A 53 -12.13 -5.14 1.75
N GLU A 54 -11.84 -4.13 0.94
CA GLU A 54 -11.72 -4.23 -0.51
C GLU A 54 -10.53 -5.09 -0.96
N PHE A 55 -9.53 -5.27 -0.09
CA PHE A 55 -8.28 -5.95 -0.42
C PHE A 55 -8.20 -7.37 0.14
N GLU A 56 -7.64 -8.26 -0.66
CA GLU A 56 -7.09 -9.55 -0.29
C GLU A 56 -5.56 -9.44 -0.38
N ILE A 57 -4.90 -9.25 0.77
CA ILE A 57 -3.44 -9.05 0.81
C ILE A 57 -2.75 -10.39 0.61
N MET A 58 -2.08 -10.55 -0.53
CA MET A 58 -1.37 -11.77 -0.91
C MET A 58 -0.01 -11.89 -0.23
N GLY A 59 0.62 -10.77 0.12
CA GLY A 59 1.90 -10.73 0.83
C GLY A 59 2.44 -9.34 1.02
N LEU A 60 3.27 -9.20 2.07
CA LEU A 60 4.06 -8.01 2.40
C LEU A 60 5.53 -8.31 2.14
N ILE A 61 6.16 -7.51 1.30
CA ILE A 61 7.57 -7.65 0.93
C ILE A 61 8.32 -6.47 1.51
N MET A 62 9.45 -6.74 2.18
CA MET A 62 10.27 -5.71 2.77
C MET A 62 11.41 -5.34 1.82
N GLU A 63 11.67 -4.06 1.67
CA GLU A 63 12.64 -3.49 0.74
C GLU A 63 13.63 -2.61 1.49
N ASN A 64 14.78 -2.35 0.89
CA ASN A 64 15.79 -1.36 1.28
C ASN A 64 16.39 -1.50 2.70
N GLY A 65 17.70 -1.39 2.83
CA GLY A 65 18.41 -1.47 4.12
C GLY A 65 18.28 -2.84 4.79
N GLN A 66 18.01 -2.85 6.08
CA GLN A 66 17.88 -4.05 6.93
C GLN A 66 16.50 -4.68 6.81
N THR A 67 16.25 -5.36 5.71
CA THR A 67 14.94 -5.94 5.35
C THR A 67 14.44 -6.99 6.35
N ASP A 68 15.35 -7.68 7.06
CA ASP A 68 15.02 -8.61 8.14
C ASP A 68 14.37 -7.91 9.34
N LYS A 69 14.89 -6.70 9.71
CA LYS A 69 14.33 -5.88 10.80
C LYS A 69 12.96 -5.31 10.42
N ARG A 70 12.82 -4.85 9.18
CA ARG A 70 11.53 -4.41 8.64
C ARG A 70 10.49 -5.53 8.68
N ALA A 71 10.90 -6.76 8.31
CA ALA A 71 10.03 -7.93 8.36
C ALA A 71 9.61 -8.30 9.80
N GLN A 72 10.46 -8.05 10.80
CA GLN A 72 10.06 -8.23 12.21
C GLN A 72 8.96 -7.25 12.62
N ILE A 73 9.01 -5.99 12.16
CA ILE A 73 7.95 -5.00 12.39
C ILE A 73 6.64 -5.49 11.74
N ALA A 74 6.69 -5.86 10.46
CA ALA A 74 5.53 -6.36 9.74
C ALA A 74 4.91 -7.58 10.43
N CYS A 75 5.72 -8.58 10.79
CA CYS A 75 5.25 -9.76 11.51
C CYS A 75 4.60 -9.43 12.85
N LYS A 76 5.18 -8.51 13.64
CA LYS A 76 4.59 -8.08 14.91
C LYS A 76 3.27 -7.36 14.71
N MET A 77 3.18 -6.48 13.70
CA MET A 77 1.96 -5.75 13.39
C MET A 77 0.83 -6.70 12.96
N LEU A 78 1.12 -7.67 12.08
CA LEU A 78 0.16 -8.70 11.67
C LEU A 78 -0.29 -9.55 12.85
N TYR A 79 0.63 -9.97 13.73
CA TYR A 79 0.28 -10.72 14.93
C TYR A 79 -0.66 -9.93 15.87
N MET A 80 -0.35 -8.65 16.13
CA MET A 80 -1.17 -7.80 17.00
C MET A 80 -2.57 -7.55 16.41
N THR A 81 -2.68 -7.54 15.08
CA THR A 81 -3.93 -7.28 14.36
C THR A 81 -4.65 -8.56 13.94
N HIS A 82 -4.17 -9.72 14.39
CA HIS A 82 -4.76 -11.03 14.07
C HIS A 82 -4.89 -11.31 12.56
N GLN A 83 -3.84 -11.00 11.81
CA GLN A 83 -3.76 -11.22 10.36
C GLN A 83 -2.49 -12.02 9.99
N GLU A 84 -2.14 -13.01 10.82
CA GLU A 84 -0.93 -13.82 10.71
C GLU A 84 -0.91 -14.72 9.46
N GLU A 85 -2.02 -14.87 8.79
CA GLU A 85 -2.14 -15.59 7.52
C GLU A 85 -1.50 -14.85 6.34
N ILE A 86 -1.28 -13.53 6.47
CA ILE A 86 -0.62 -12.74 5.43
C ILE A 86 0.88 -13.04 5.46
N PRO A 87 1.46 -13.60 4.38
CA PRO A 87 2.88 -13.91 4.36
C PRO A 87 3.72 -12.64 4.32
N VAL A 88 4.78 -12.61 5.13
CA VAL A 88 5.82 -11.59 5.10
C VAL A 88 7.06 -12.17 4.41
N ILE A 89 7.63 -11.42 3.48
CA ILE A 89 8.78 -11.81 2.67
C ILE A 89 9.93 -10.83 2.94
N VAL A 90 11.09 -11.38 3.25
CA VAL A 90 12.33 -10.60 3.37
C VAL A 90 12.85 -10.36 1.96
N GLY A 91 12.90 -9.11 1.54
CA GLY A 91 13.52 -8.72 0.28
C GLY A 91 15.03 -8.65 0.37
N ARG A 92 15.65 -8.21 -0.69
CA ARG A 92 17.11 -8.09 -0.74
C ARG A 92 17.62 -7.01 0.23
N GLU A 93 18.53 -7.39 1.11
CA GLU A 93 19.27 -6.41 1.92
C GLU A 93 20.14 -5.54 1.01
N THR A 94 20.09 -4.24 1.19
CA THR A 94 20.85 -3.26 0.41
C THR A 94 21.47 -2.20 1.32
N PRO A 95 22.50 -1.47 0.88
CA PRO A 95 22.79 -0.16 1.46
C PRO A 95 21.56 0.73 1.34
N MET A 96 21.40 1.71 2.22
CA MET A 96 20.27 2.67 2.13
C MET A 96 20.24 3.40 0.79
N VAL A 97 21.41 3.66 0.20
CA VAL A 97 21.55 4.17 -1.17
C VAL A 97 22.45 3.20 -1.94
N VAL A 98 21.86 2.49 -2.89
CA VAL A 98 22.55 1.46 -3.69
C VAL A 98 23.67 2.10 -4.54
N GLY A 99 24.84 1.47 -4.51
CA GLY A 99 26.04 1.97 -5.23
C GLY A 99 26.79 3.08 -4.52
N ARG A 100 26.39 3.46 -3.30
CA ARG A 100 27.14 4.38 -2.43
C ARG A 100 27.38 3.70 -1.09
N ASP A 101 28.64 3.62 -0.69
CA ASP A 101 28.99 3.24 0.68
C ASP A 101 28.72 4.45 1.59
N THR A 102 27.59 4.42 2.27
CA THR A 102 27.22 5.46 3.25
C THR A 102 27.85 5.22 4.61
N GLY A 103 28.56 4.07 4.80
CA GLY A 103 29.25 3.70 6.05
C GLY A 103 28.35 3.58 7.29
N LYS A 104 27.06 3.79 7.14
CA LYS A 104 26.08 3.77 8.23
C LYS A 104 24.91 2.89 7.81
N SER A 105 24.79 1.73 8.44
CA SER A 105 23.48 1.14 8.66
C SER A 105 22.66 2.21 9.41
N ILE A 106 21.64 2.77 8.79
CA ILE A 106 20.77 3.72 9.48
C ILE A 106 20.03 2.88 10.52
N TYR A 107 20.49 3.01 11.78
CA TYR A 107 19.75 2.52 12.91
C TYR A 107 18.44 3.30 12.96
N ASN A 108 17.32 2.60 12.91
CA ASN A 108 16.00 3.21 12.98
C ASN A 108 15.37 2.82 14.31
N ASP A 109 14.94 3.81 15.09
CA ASP A 109 14.34 3.60 16.40
C ASP A 109 13.08 2.74 16.33
N GLN A 110 12.35 2.74 15.21
CA GLN A 110 11.19 1.88 15.02
C GLN A 110 11.54 0.38 15.11
N PHE A 111 12.78 -0.03 14.82
CA PHE A 111 13.20 -1.43 14.98
C PHE A 111 13.10 -1.91 16.43
N TYR A 112 13.28 -1.03 17.42
CA TYR A 112 13.08 -1.38 18.83
C TYR A 112 11.69 -1.89 19.15
N TRP A 113 10.67 -1.38 18.42
CA TRP A 113 9.30 -1.81 18.64
C TRP A 113 9.11 -3.31 18.43
N ALA A 114 9.85 -3.91 17.50
CA ALA A 114 9.76 -5.34 17.19
C ALA A 114 10.97 -6.15 17.67
N GLU A 115 11.91 -5.53 18.41
CA GLU A 115 13.11 -6.22 18.89
C GLU A 115 12.75 -7.46 19.72
N GLY A 116 13.36 -8.59 19.37
CA GLY A 116 13.10 -9.88 20.04
C GLY A 116 11.78 -10.56 19.70
N PHE A 117 10.92 -9.96 18.88
CA PHE A 117 9.66 -10.61 18.45
C PHE A 117 9.94 -11.81 17.53
N LYS A 118 9.38 -12.99 17.87
CA LYS A 118 9.64 -14.27 17.17
C LYS A 118 8.38 -15.12 16.97
N THR A 119 7.22 -14.67 17.44
CA THR A 119 5.97 -15.45 17.42
C THR A 119 5.48 -15.71 16.00
N LEU A 120 5.53 -14.69 15.14
CA LEU A 120 5.34 -14.80 13.69
C LEU A 120 6.67 -14.55 12.99
N ARG A 121 6.92 -15.27 11.89
CA ARG A 121 8.17 -15.16 11.13
C ARG A 121 7.90 -15.00 9.65
N PRO A 122 8.80 -14.34 8.90
CA PRO A 122 8.74 -14.30 7.46
C PRO A 122 8.81 -15.72 6.86
N ILE A 123 8.19 -15.90 5.70
CA ILE A 123 8.30 -17.14 4.94
C ILE A 123 9.66 -17.22 4.23
N SER A 124 10.15 -18.45 4.03
CA SER A 124 11.40 -18.71 3.30
C SER A 124 11.16 -18.70 1.79
N LYS A 125 10.98 -17.50 1.21
CA LYS A 125 10.83 -17.31 -0.23
C LYS A 125 11.49 -15.99 -0.64
N SER A 126 12.17 -15.97 -1.80
CA SER A 126 12.74 -14.71 -2.31
C SER A 126 11.64 -13.77 -2.80
N ALA A 127 11.84 -12.47 -2.65
CA ALA A 127 10.89 -11.45 -3.12
C ALA A 127 10.60 -11.56 -4.62
N PRO A 128 11.58 -11.71 -5.53
CA PRO A 128 11.31 -11.89 -6.95
C PRO A 128 10.49 -13.14 -7.25
N ASP A 129 10.77 -14.26 -6.59
CA ASP A 129 10.00 -15.50 -6.79
C ASP A 129 8.57 -15.35 -6.34
N PHE A 130 8.36 -14.73 -5.19
CA PHE A 130 7.02 -14.51 -4.66
C PHE A 130 6.17 -13.65 -5.61
N ILE A 131 6.73 -12.53 -6.09
CA ILE A 131 6.03 -11.64 -7.02
C ILE A 131 5.72 -12.37 -8.33
N ILE A 132 6.74 -12.97 -8.98
CA ILE A 132 6.60 -13.63 -10.27
C ILE A 132 5.56 -14.76 -10.20
N GLU A 133 5.66 -15.65 -9.21
CA GLU A 133 4.73 -16.77 -9.07
C GLU A 133 3.31 -16.30 -8.77
N THR A 134 3.14 -15.26 -7.96
CA THR A 134 1.81 -14.73 -7.65
C THR A 134 1.18 -14.08 -8.88
N LEU A 135 1.93 -13.28 -9.64
CA LEU A 135 1.43 -12.66 -10.87
C LEU A 135 1.10 -13.71 -11.93
N LYS A 136 1.93 -14.75 -12.09
CA LYS A 136 1.65 -15.88 -13.01
C LYS A 136 0.45 -16.72 -12.58
N LYS A 137 0.22 -16.87 -11.28
CA LYS A 137 -0.92 -17.62 -10.77
C LYS A 137 -2.25 -16.87 -10.94
N TYR A 138 -2.19 -15.54 -10.88
CA TYR A 138 -3.37 -14.67 -10.97
C TYR A 138 -3.15 -13.53 -11.98
N PRO A 139 -2.96 -13.88 -13.28
CA PRO A 139 -2.64 -12.88 -14.31
C PRO A 139 -3.77 -11.87 -14.45
N HIS A 140 -3.40 -10.58 -14.42
CA HIS A 140 -4.29 -9.43 -14.52
C HIS A 140 -5.35 -9.33 -13.39
N GLU A 141 -5.11 -10.02 -12.26
CA GLU A 141 -5.97 -9.92 -11.07
C GLU A 141 -5.30 -9.20 -9.90
N VAL A 142 -3.98 -9.10 -9.88
CA VAL A 142 -3.21 -8.58 -8.75
C VAL A 142 -2.82 -7.13 -8.98
N ILE A 143 -3.11 -6.26 -8.00
CA ILE A 143 -2.52 -4.93 -7.91
C ILE A 143 -1.20 -5.05 -7.13
N LEU A 144 -0.13 -4.48 -7.67
CA LEU A 144 1.16 -4.37 -7.00
C LEU A 144 1.35 -2.93 -6.52
N PHE A 145 1.59 -2.76 -5.23
CA PHE A 145 2.03 -1.49 -4.66
C PHE A 145 3.54 -1.53 -4.45
N THR A 146 4.26 -0.55 -5.00
CA THR A 146 5.69 -0.34 -4.78
C THR A 146 5.86 0.98 -4.02
N LEU A 147 6.10 0.88 -2.73
CA LEU A 147 6.13 2.01 -1.80
C LEU A 147 7.56 2.34 -1.34
N ALA A 148 8.55 1.67 -1.89
CA ALA A 148 9.96 1.69 -1.50
C ALA A 148 10.87 1.88 -2.73
N PRO A 149 12.20 2.01 -2.54
CA PRO A 149 13.16 1.89 -3.63
C PRO A 149 12.96 0.60 -4.42
N LEU A 150 13.23 0.63 -5.73
CA LEU A 150 12.77 -0.42 -6.65
C LEU A 150 13.74 -1.61 -6.81
N SER A 151 14.57 -1.94 -5.80
CA SER A 151 15.59 -3.00 -5.94
C SER A 151 14.97 -4.39 -6.11
N ASN A 152 13.92 -4.73 -5.34
CA ASN A 152 13.18 -5.99 -5.52
C ASN A 152 12.53 -6.07 -6.90
N ILE A 153 11.97 -4.96 -7.37
CA ILE A 153 11.31 -4.86 -8.68
C ILE A 153 12.32 -5.02 -9.81
N ALA A 154 13.51 -4.42 -9.68
CA ALA A 154 14.60 -4.63 -10.64
C ALA A 154 15.04 -6.10 -10.69
N ASP A 155 15.06 -6.79 -9.56
CA ASP A 155 15.39 -8.22 -9.52
C ASP A 155 14.28 -9.09 -10.14
N VAL A 156 13.00 -8.72 -9.99
CA VAL A 156 11.88 -9.31 -10.75
C VAL A 156 12.12 -9.16 -12.25
N MET A 157 12.38 -7.95 -12.72
CA MET A 157 12.56 -7.64 -14.15
C MET A 157 13.78 -8.34 -14.75
N LYS A 158 14.87 -8.49 -13.99
CA LYS A 158 16.05 -9.27 -14.43
C LYS A 158 15.74 -10.75 -14.55
N LYS A 159 14.93 -11.29 -13.64
CA LYS A 159 14.60 -12.73 -13.59
C LYS A 159 13.53 -13.11 -14.61
N ASP A 160 12.51 -12.27 -14.76
CA ASP A 160 11.41 -12.44 -15.70
C ASP A 160 10.92 -11.06 -16.19
N PRO A 161 11.44 -10.60 -17.35
CA PRO A 161 11.11 -9.27 -17.86
C PRO A 161 9.62 -9.02 -18.15
N GLU A 162 8.85 -10.09 -18.39
CA GLU A 162 7.43 -9.98 -18.71
C GLU A 162 6.52 -10.07 -17.46
N ALA A 163 7.08 -10.42 -16.30
CA ALA A 163 6.26 -10.69 -15.11
C ALA A 163 5.40 -9.51 -14.69
N LEU A 164 5.93 -8.29 -14.71
CA LEU A 164 5.20 -7.09 -14.30
C LEU A 164 4.02 -6.76 -15.23
N SER A 165 4.06 -7.18 -16.49
CA SER A 165 2.96 -7.01 -17.44
C SER A 165 1.71 -7.82 -17.07
N LEU A 166 1.87 -8.85 -16.23
CA LEU A 166 0.80 -9.67 -15.69
C LEU A 166 0.07 -9.01 -14.50
N ALA A 167 0.58 -7.90 -13.96
CA ALA A 167 -0.16 -7.15 -12.94
C ALA A 167 -1.42 -6.53 -13.55
N LYS A 168 -2.51 -6.51 -12.78
CA LYS A 168 -3.71 -5.77 -13.14
C LYS A 168 -3.43 -4.28 -13.20
N HIS A 169 -2.71 -3.79 -12.20
CA HIS A 169 -2.27 -2.41 -12.08
C HIS A 169 -1.06 -2.34 -11.13
N ILE A 170 -0.20 -1.35 -11.32
CA ILE A 170 0.89 -1.05 -10.40
C ILE A 170 0.72 0.40 -9.93
N TYR A 171 0.69 0.60 -8.61
CA TYR A 171 0.74 1.91 -7.98
C TYR A 171 2.11 2.06 -7.31
N SER A 172 2.85 3.11 -7.69
CA SER A 172 4.18 3.38 -7.15
C SER A 172 4.22 4.73 -6.44
N MET A 173 4.70 4.76 -5.20
CA MET A 173 5.16 6.02 -4.61
C MET A 173 6.51 6.32 -5.24
N LEU A 174 6.55 7.22 -6.22
CA LEU A 174 7.74 7.41 -7.04
C LEU A 174 7.79 8.80 -7.68
N GLY A 175 8.89 9.50 -7.47
CA GLY A 175 9.28 10.66 -8.26
C GLY A 175 8.77 12.01 -7.76
N SER A 176 9.24 13.03 -8.44
CA SER A 176 8.94 14.44 -8.22
C SER A 176 8.93 15.10 -9.58
N TYR A 177 7.75 15.57 -10.03
CA TYR A 177 7.55 16.00 -11.41
C TYR A 177 7.55 17.52 -11.54
N TYR A 178 6.80 18.19 -10.67
CA TYR A 178 6.63 19.64 -10.64
C TYR A 178 6.79 20.22 -9.24
N MET A 179 6.87 19.39 -8.19
CA MET A 179 6.92 19.82 -6.80
C MET A 179 7.98 19.03 -6.02
N GLY A 180 8.77 19.70 -5.20
CA GLY A 180 9.76 19.12 -4.30
C GLY A 180 9.21 18.86 -2.90
N TYR A 181 10.06 18.33 -1.99
CA TYR A 181 9.72 17.98 -0.60
C TYR A 181 9.25 19.19 0.24
N ASP A 182 9.74 20.39 -0.07
CA ASP A 182 9.33 21.62 0.61
C ASP A 182 8.02 22.22 0.08
N GLY A 183 7.40 21.56 -0.92
CA GLY A 183 6.20 22.04 -1.60
C GLY A 183 6.47 23.14 -2.61
N SER A 184 7.74 23.47 -2.91
CA SER A 184 8.12 24.40 -3.96
C SER A 184 7.91 23.80 -5.36
N THR A 185 7.88 24.65 -6.37
CA THR A 185 7.80 24.23 -7.79
C THR A 185 9.13 23.73 -8.36
N LYS A 186 10.09 23.41 -7.51
CA LYS A 186 11.38 22.84 -7.88
C LYS A 186 11.39 21.35 -7.54
N PRO A 187 11.36 20.44 -8.52
CA PRO A 187 11.44 19.02 -8.29
C PRO A 187 12.73 18.60 -7.56
N ASP A 188 12.62 17.57 -6.72
CA ASP A 188 13.74 16.96 -6.02
C ASP A 188 14.08 15.58 -6.61
N ALA A 189 15.26 15.06 -6.26
CA ALA A 189 15.56 13.64 -6.41
C ALA A 189 14.82 12.89 -5.29
N GLU A 190 13.61 12.42 -5.62
CA GLU A 190 12.74 11.75 -4.67
C GLU A 190 13.40 10.46 -4.14
N TRP A 191 13.17 10.13 -2.86
CA TRP A 191 13.94 9.11 -2.14
C TRP A 191 13.90 7.72 -2.79
N ASN A 192 12.73 7.24 -3.19
CA ASN A 192 12.60 5.90 -3.79
C ASN A 192 13.32 5.79 -5.13
N VAL A 193 13.39 6.90 -5.87
CA VAL A 193 14.20 7.01 -7.09
C VAL A 193 15.69 7.13 -6.74
N TYR A 194 16.03 7.97 -5.76
CA TYR A 194 17.42 8.29 -5.43
C TYR A 194 18.14 7.12 -4.75
N ALA A 195 17.44 6.35 -3.92
CA ALA A 195 18.02 5.24 -3.18
C ALA A 195 18.46 4.06 -4.08
N ASP A 196 17.81 3.85 -5.24
CA ASP A 196 18.31 2.94 -6.28
C ASP A 196 18.01 3.51 -7.69
N ILE A 197 18.84 4.46 -8.12
CA ILE A 197 18.70 5.14 -9.41
C ILE A 197 18.67 4.13 -10.58
N LYS A 198 19.49 3.07 -10.53
CA LYS A 198 19.57 2.09 -11.61
C LYS A 198 18.31 1.23 -11.70
N ALA A 199 17.74 0.85 -10.56
CA ALA A 199 16.45 0.16 -10.52
C ALA A 199 15.34 1.06 -11.08
N ALA A 200 15.27 2.31 -10.65
CA ALA A 200 14.28 3.27 -11.15
C ALA A 200 14.42 3.56 -12.66
N GLN A 201 15.67 3.70 -13.16
CA GLN A 201 15.94 3.83 -14.59
C GLN A 201 15.46 2.60 -15.37
N MET A 202 15.75 1.39 -14.87
CA MET A 202 15.31 0.13 -15.49
C MET A 202 13.78 0.04 -15.50
N TYR A 203 13.14 0.37 -14.39
CA TYR A 203 11.68 0.33 -14.24
C TYR A 203 10.98 1.26 -15.23
N MET A 204 11.41 2.52 -15.30
CA MET A 204 10.77 3.49 -16.19
C MET A 204 11.06 3.22 -17.68
N LYS A 205 12.25 2.69 -18.00
CA LYS A 205 12.61 2.31 -19.37
C LYS A 205 11.79 1.14 -19.90
N ASN A 206 11.45 0.19 -19.03
CA ASN A 206 10.73 -1.05 -19.36
C ASN A 206 9.37 -1.09 -18.64
N ALA A 207 8.69 0.05 -18.59
CA ALA A 207 7.40 0.17 -17.93
C ALA A 207 6.46 -0.98 -18.33
N PRO A 208 5.67 -1.52 -17.38
CA PRO A 208 4.90 -2.75 -17.58
C PRO A 208 3.82 -2.65 -18.66
N SER A 209 3.51 -1.44 -19.09
CA SER A 209 2.59 -1.18 -20.20
C SER A 209 3.20 -0.17 -21.17
N LYS A 210 3.08 -0.46 -22.46
CA LYS A 210 3.60 0.45 -23.52
C LYS A 210 2.84 1.76 -23.64
N ASP A 211 1.59 1.81 -23.14
CA ASP A 211 0.71 2.97 -23.14
C ASP A 211 0.54 3.60 -21.74
N GLY A 212 1.21 3.04 -20.73
CA GLY A 212 1.14 3.51 -19.34
C GLY A 212 -0.19 3.26 -18.64
N SER A 213 -1.10 2.51 -19.25
CA SER A 213 -2.48 2.34 -18.72
C SER A 213 -2.55 1.60 -17.40
N ASN A 214 -1.59 0.73 -17.09
CA ASN A 214 -1.56 -0.06 -15.87
C ASN A 214 -0.47 0.35 -14.86
N LEU A 215 0.14 1.53 -15.02
CA LEU A 215 1.11 2.10 -14.10
C LEU A 215 0.69 3.51 -13.67
N THR A 216 0.49 3.70 -12.37
CA THR A 216 0.22 5.02 -11.80
C THR A 216 1.28 5.38 -10.76
N LEU A 217 1.84 6.57 -10.89
CA LEU A 217 2.90 7.09 -10.05
C LEU A 217 2.34 8.21 -9.14
N ALA A 218 2.43 8.01 -7.84
CA ALA A 218 2.16 9.01 -6.82
C ALA A 218 3.47 9.73 -6.48
N GLY A 219 3.75 10.83 -7.15
CA GLY A 219 4.94 11.64 -6.88
C GLY A 219 4.75 12.61 -5.72
N LEU A 220 5.81 13.37 -5.40
CA LEU A 220 5.77 14.44 -4.40
C LEU A 220 4.67 15.46 -4.69
N ASP A 221 4.28 15.58 -5.96
CA ASP A 221 3.24 16.49 -6.46
C ASP A 221 1.90 16.36 -5.75
N ILE A 222 1.56 15.15 -5.31
CA ILE A 222 0.30 14.88 -4.60
C ILE A 222 0.52 14.40 -3.16
N THR A 223 1.75 14.07 -2.78
CA THR A 223 2.03 13.44 -1.48
C THR A 223 2.63 14.41 -0.47
N THR A 224 3.57 15.27 -0.87
CA THR A 224 4.35 16.11 0.05
C THR A 224 3.50 17.10 0.89
N THR A 225 2.34 17.50 0.38
CA THR A 225 1.43 18.42 1.09
C THR A 225 0.43 17.72 1.99
N VAL A 226 0.40 16.39 1.99
CA VAL A 226 -0.56 15.59 2.78
C VAL A 226 0.07 15.24 4.12
N ARG A 227 -0.06 16.15 5.06
CA ARG A 227 0.46 16.01 6.43
C ARG A 227 -0.67 15.71 7.39
N LEU A 228 -0.48 14.71 8.26
CA LEU A 228 -1.48 14.35 9.26
C LEU A 228 -1.43 15.34 10.44
N PRO A 229 -2.52 16.09 10.70
CA PRO A 229 -2.57 16.98 11.85
C PRO A 229 -2.48 16.22 13.19
N LYS A 230 -1.81 16.81 14.18
CA LYS A 230 -1.57 16.21 15.51
C LYS A 230 -2.85 15.76 16.23
N GLU A 231 -3.96 16.45 16.01
CA GLU A 231 -5.26 16.09 16.59
C GLU A 231 -5.74 14.69 16.16
N TYR A 232 -5.44 14.27 14.92
CA TYR A 232 -5.78 12.93 14.45
C TYR A 232 -4.88 11.85 15.08
N MET A 233 -3.59 12.15 15.32
CA MET A 233 -2.73 11.27 16.09
C MET A 233 -3.27 11.04 17.49
N THR A 234 -3.76 12.10 18.15
CA THR A 234 -4.42 12.00 19.46
C THR A 234 -5.64 11.07 19.40
N LYS A 235 -6.49 11.19 18.35
CA LYS A 235 -7.64 10.30 18.18
C LYS A 235 -7.24 8.83 18.01
N LEU A 236 -6.20 8.56 17.21
CA LEU A 236 -5.65 7.20 17.00
C LEU A 236 -5.11 6.63 18.31
N LEU A 237 -4.33 7.41 19.07
CA LEU A 237 -3.81 7.01 20.37
C LEU A 237 -4.93 6.66 21.36
N MET A 238 -5.98 7.48 21.43
CA MET A 238 -7.11 7.27 22.34
C MET A 238 -8.04 6.13 21.91
N ARG A 239 -7.99 5.68 20.64
CA ARG A 239 -8.82 4.57 20.13
C ARG A 239 -8.45 3.22 20.76
N GLN A 240 -7.17 2.97 20.99
CA GLN A 240 -6.63 1.79 21.67
C GLN A 240 -7.08 0.44 21.07
N SER A 241 -7.31 0.39 19.75
CA SER A 241 -7.48 -0.89 19.06
C SER A 241 -6.12 -1.55 18.81
N PRO A 242 -6.03 -2.86 18.55
CA PRO A 242 -4.78 -3.52 18.19
C PRO A 242 -4.00 -2.79 17.09
N LEU A 243 -4.71 -2.35 16.04
CA LEU A 243 -4.10 -1.61 14.92
C LEU A 243 -3.58 -0.25 15.36
N THR A 244 -4.41 0.55 16.05
CA THR A 244 -3.99 1.90 16.46
C THR A 244 -2.89 1.86 17.51
N ASN A 245 -2.85 0.84 18.38
CA ASN A 245 -1.75 0.63 19.33
C ASN A 245 -0.43 0.30 18.61
N ALA A 246 -0.46 -0.55 17.58
CA ALA A 246 0.73 -0.83 16.77
C ALA A 246 1.22 0.43 16.05
N LEU A 247 0.32 1.14 15.38
CA LEU A 247 0.64 2.37 14.64
C LEU A 247 1.20 3.49 15.56
N THR A 248 0.55 3.74 16.70
CA THR A 248 1.00 4.78 17.64
C THR A 248 2.30 4.40 18.36
N GLY A 249 2.55 3.10 18.57
CA GLY A 249 3.83 2.59 19.06
C GLY A 249 4.99 2.89 18.11
N LEU A 250 4.81 2.63 16.83
CA LEU A 250 5.78 2.97 15.79
C LEU A 250 5.95 4.49 15.65
N TYR A 251 4.86 5.23 15.64
CA TYR A 251 4.88 6.70 15.59
C TYR A 251 5.69 7.30 16.74
N SER A 252 5.52 6.79 17.96
CA SER A 252 6.23 7.29 19.15
C SER A 252 7.76 7.09 19.06
N LEU A 253 8.21 6.10 18.30
CA LEU A 253 9.64 5.85 18.06
C LEU A 253 10.17 6.65 16.86
N TRP A 254 9.32 6.95 15.89
CA TRP A 254 9.67 7.79 14.75
C TRP A 254 9.88 9.25 15.15
N GLY A 255 9.02 9.77 16.04
CA GLY A 255 9.08 11.15 16.50
C GLY A 255 7.75 11.70 16.99
N ASP A 256 7.58 13.02 16.98
CA ASP A 256 6.39 13.73 17.46
C ASP A 256 5.84 14.74 16.45
N GLY A 257 6.36 14.73 15.24
CA GLY A 257 5.97 15.64 14.16
C GLY A 257 4.63 15.28 13.51
N ASN A 258 4.23 16.11 12.57
CA ASN A 258 3.10 15.81 11.68
C ASN A 258 3.62 14.99 10.49
N PRO A 259 3.38 13.66 10.44
CA PRO A 259 3.91 12.84 9.36
C PRO A 259 3.32 13.24 8.01
N THR A 260 4.14 13.21 6.98
CA THR A 260 3.67 13.26 5.59
C THR A 260 3.27 11.84 5.17
N LEU A 261 2.13 11.70 4.52
CA LEU A 261 1.49 10.39 4.26
C LEU A 261 1.76 9.91 2.84
N PHE A 262 3.03 9.93 2.39
CA PHE A 262 3.43 9.61 1.02
C PHE A 262 2.81 8.29 0.53
N ASP A 263 3.07 7.21 1.21
CA ASP A 263 2.64 5.86 0.83
C ASP A 263 1.14 5.62 1.03
N ALA A 264 0.57 6.14 2.11
CA ALA A 264 -0.86 6.02 2.36
C ALA A 264 -1.68 6.73 1.27
N VAL A 265 -1.18 7.83 0.69
CA VAL A 265 -1.77 8.48 -0.49
C VAL A 265 -1.74 7.56 -1.69
N THR A 266 -0.62 6.87 -1.93
CA THR A 266 -0.47 5.90 -3.03
C THR A 266 -1.47 4.75 -2.92
N VAL A 267 -1.65 4.21 -1.71
CA VAL A 267 -2.65 3.17 -1.43
C VAL A 267 -4.07 3.67 -1.70
N ALA A 268 -4.35 4.91 -1.29
CA ALA A 268 -5.68 5.51 -1.45
C ALA A 268 -6.09 5.70 -2.91
N MET A 269 -5.14 5.83 -3.85
CA MET A 269 -5.46 5.92 -5.27
C MET A 269 -6.21 4.69 -5.79
N ALA A 270 -5.95 3.51 -5.22
CA ALA A 270 -6.67 2.29 -5.57
C ALA A 270 -8.01 2.15 -4.85
N ILE A 271 -8.15 2.73 -3.64
CA ILE A 271 -9.36 2.61 -2.81
C ILE A 271 -10.37 3.71 -3.15
N TRP A 272 -9.89 4.94 -3.32
CA TRP A 272 -10.71 6.15 -3.49
C TRP A 272 -10.23 6.96 -4.70
N PRO A 273 -10.31 6.42 -5.94
CA PRO A 273 -9.83 7.11 -7.14
C PRO A 273 -10.54 8.45 -7.38
N ASP A 274 -11.73 8.64 -6.82
CA ASP A 274 -12.51 9.89 -6.88
C ASP A 274 -11.82 11.08 -6.20
N LEU A 275 -10.82 10.83 -5.36
CA LEU A 275 -10.06 11.88 -4.67
C LEU A 275 -8.91 12.45 -5.50
N PHE A 276 -8.59 11.82 -6.63
CA PHE A 276 -7.36 12.10 -7.38
C PHE A 276 -7.65 12.54 -8.82
N THR A 277 -6.78 13.42 -9.31
CA THR A 277 -6.66 13.67 -10.74
C THR A 277 -5.31 13.13 -11.20
N THR A 278 -5.32 12.36 -12.28
CA THR A 278 -4.10 11.81 -12.90
C THR A 278 -3.96 12.28 -14.34
N ARG A 279 -2.74 12.24 -14.86
CA ARG A 279 -2.42 12.55 -16.26
C ARG A 279 -1.47 11.51 -16.83
N ALA A 280 -1.72 11.06 -18.05
CA ALA A 280 -0.78 10.23 -18.78
C ALA A 280 0.50 11.02 -19.07
N ALA A 281 1.66 10.42 -18.84
CA ALA A 281 2.96 11.06 -19.00
C ALA A 281 4.04 10.06 -19.42
N SER A 282 5.03 10.56 -20.16
CA SER A 282 6.27 9.85 -20.43
C SER A 282 7.32 10.27 -19.40
N ILE A 283 7.72 9.35 -18.54
CA ILE A 283 8.65 9.60 -17.44
C ILE A 283 9.98 8.91 -17.72
N SER A 284 11.08 9.61 -17.48
CA SER A 284 12.43 9.07 -17.43
C SER A 284 13.15 9.46 -16.15
N VAL A 285 14.24 8.76 -15.83
CA VAL A 285 15.05 8.99 -14.62
C VAL A 285 16.46 9.35 -15.03
N THR A 286 16.96 10.48 -14.52
CA THR A 286 18.33 10.96 -14.77
C THR A 286 19.36 10.17 -13.95
N ASP A 287 20.65 10.27 -14.29
CA ASP A 287 21.74 9.69 -13.50
C ASP A 287 21.93 10.34 -12.11
N LYS A 288 21.21 11.41 -11.82
CA LYS A 288 21.20 12.09 -10.53
C LYS A 288 19.96 11.73 -9.69
N GLY A 289 19.07 10.87 -10.18
CA GLY A 289 17.86 10.44 -9.48
C GLY A 289 16.68 11.41 -9.61
N TYR A 290 16.71 12.37 -10.54
CA TYR A 290 15.54 13.19 -10.85
C TYR A 290 14.64 12.48 -11.84
N THR A 291 13.35 12.57 -11.64
CA THR A 291 12.35 12.19 -12.65
C THR A 291 12.08 13.37 -13.58
N VAL A 292 11.93 13.06 -14.87
CA VAL A 292 11.70 14.05 -15.93
C VAL A 292 10.47 13.67 -16.74
N VAL A 293 9.58 14.63 -16.92
CA VAL A 293 8.45 14.51 -17.84
C VAL A 293 8.91 14.85 -19.24
N ASN A 294 8.83 13.89 -20.17
CA ASN A 294 9.22 14.06 -21.57
C ASN A 294 7.99 14.45 -22.38
N GLU A 295 7.75 15.75 -22.49
CA GLU A 295 6.58 16.25 -23.22
C GLU A 295 6.62 15.83 -24.70
N GLY A 296 5.46 15.48 -25.26
CA GLY A 296 5.33 15.04 -26.66
C GLY A 296 5.76 13.61 -26.94
N SER A 297 6.28 12.88 -25.96
CA SER A 297 6.58 11.45 -26.08
C SER A 297 5.36 10.58 -25.71
N SER A 298 5.31 9.35 -26.25
CA SER A 298 4.26 8.39 -25.88
C SER A 298 4.31 8.09 -24.38
N PRO A 299 3.17 8.13 -23.67
CA PRO A 299 3.11 7.87 -22.24
C PRO A 299 3.61 6.47 -21.89
N ASN A 300 4.34 6.35 -20.77
CA ASN A 300 4.70 5.09 -20.15
C ASN A 300 4.07 4.89 -18.76
N SER A 301 3.38 5.89 -18.26
CA SER A 301 2.71 5.89 -16.95
C SER A 301 1.61 6.94 -16.90
N SER A 302 0.82 6.90 -15.82
CA SER A 302 0.00 8.02 -15.36
C SER A 302 0.64 8.61 -14.10
N ILE A 303 0.68 9.94 -13.98
CA ILE A 303 1.17 10.63 -12.78
C ILE A 303 0.04 11.31 -12.04
N GLY A 304 0.08 11.31 -10.71
CA GLY A 304 -0.84 12.07 -9.86
C GLY A 304 -0.58 13.57 -10.01
N ILE A 305 -1.63 14.36 -10.23
CA ILE A 305 -1.56 15.82 -10.42
C ILE A 305 -2.19 16.57 -9.25
N SER A 306 -3.28 16.06 -8.70
CA SER A 306 -3.94 16.68 -7.55
C SER A 306 -4.64 15.64 -6.68
N ILE A 307 -4.86 16.02 -5.42
CA ILE A 307 -5.58 15.23 -4.42
C ILE A 307 -6.52 16.13 -3.62
N ASN A 308 -7.71 15.61 -3.29
CA ASN A 308 -8.54 16.17 -2.24
C ASN A 308 -8.02 15.69 -0.87
N LYS A 309 -6.97 16.36 -0.35
CA LYS A 309 -6.23 15.93 0.84
C LYS A 309 -7.08 15.90 2.11
N ASP A 310 -8.00 16.85 2.27
CA ASP A 310 -8.81 16.95 3.49
C ASP A 310 -9.80 15.78 3.56
N GLU A 311 -10.44 15.44 2.45
CA GLU A 311 -11.33 14.28 2.37
C GLU A 311 -10.55 12.96 2.46
N PHE A 312 -9.33 12.88 1.89
CA PHE A 312 -8.45 11.73 2.07
C PHE A 312 -8.12 11.48 3.55
N ILE A 313 -7.62 12.50 4.26
CA ILE A 313 -7.28 12.38 5.69
C ILE A 313 -8.51 11.96 6.48
N LYS A 314 -9.66 12.58 6.23
CA LYS A 314 -10.92 12.24 6.90
C LYS A 314 -11.30 10.78 6.66
N ARG A 315 -11.34 10.32 5.39
CA ARG A 315 -11.71 8.92 5.06
C ARG A 315 -10.74 7.92 5.67
N MET A 316 -9.43 8.19 5.61
CA MET A 316 -8.41 7.34 6.20
C MET A 316 -8.59 7.22 7.71
N ILE A 317 -8.68 8.35 8.41
CA ILE A 317 -8.83 8.35 9.87
C ILE A 317 -10.15 7.72 10.30
N ASP A 318 -11.25 8.03 9.64
CA ASP A 318 -12.55 7.39 9.91
C ASP A 318 -12.45 5.86 9.76
N ARG A 319 -11.71 5.38 8.74
CA ARG A 319 -11.49 3.95 8.52
C ARG A 319 -10.66 3.33 9.64
N LEU A 320 -9.53 3.94 9.99
CA LEU A 320 -8.65 3.45 11.07
C LEU A 320 -9.35 3.43 12.44
N LEU A 321 -10.19 4.43 12.73
CA LEU A 321 -10.91 4.52 14.01
C LEU A 321 -12.07 3.52 14.12
N ARG A 322 -12.70 3.15 13.00
CA ARG A 322 -13.85 2.22 12.99
C ARG A 322 -13.44 0.76 12.99
N GLN A 323 -12.20 0.46 12.60
CA GLN A 323 -11.78 -0.93 12.47
C GLN A 323 -11.70 -1.64 13.82
N ASP A 324 -12.44 -2.73 13.88
CA ASP A 324 -12.19 -3.82 14.80
C ASP A 324 -11.67 -5.00 13.97
N LEU A 325 -10.35 -5.17 13.95
CA LEU A 325 -9.69 -6.18 13.12
C LEU A 325 -9.99 -7.61 13.58
N GLY A 326 -10.48 -7.77 14.81
CA GLY A 326 -10.97 -9.06 15.31
C GLY A 326 -12.23 -9.53 14.60
N SER A 327 -13.06 -8.61 14.07
CA SER A 327 -14.32 -8.94 13.40
C SER A 327 -14.19 -9.13 11.88
N ASN A 328 -13.07 -8.74 11.28
CA ASN A 328 -12.87 -8.84 9.82
C ASN A 328 -12.43 -10.22 9.33
N ARG A 329 -12.18 -11.17 10.25
CA ARG A 329 -11.95 -12.56 9.88
C ARG A 329 -13.27 -13.17 9.44
N ASP A 330 -13.42 -13.37 8.13
CA ASP A 330 -14.36 -14.31 7.50
C ASP A 330 -15.82 -13.92 7.28
N GLY A 331 -16.33 -12.80 7.70
CA GLY A 331 -17.79 -12.60 7.63
C GLY A 331 -18.56 -13.76 8.33
N ARG A 332 -17.88 -14.54 9.14
CA ARG A 332 -18.50 -15.53 10.03
C ARG A 332 -18.89 -14.80 11.30
N ASN A 333 -20.16 -14.44 11.35
CA ASN A 333 -20.82 -14.08 12.60
C ASN A 333 -20.56 -15.18 13.62
N MET A 334 -19.96 -14.80 14.76
CA MET A 334 -20.21 -15.58 15.97
C MET A 334 -21.63 -15.34 16.44
#